data_eacda977ea9a85fff8dbec8d5b30bf82
#
_entry.id   eacda977ea9a85fff8dbec8d5b30bf82
#
_cell.length_a   1.000
_cell.length_b   1.000
_cell.length_c   1.000
_cell.angle_alpha   90.00
_cell.angle_beta   90.00
_cell.angle_gamma   90.00
#
_symmetry.space_group_name_H-M   'P 1'
#
loop_
_entity.id
_entity.type
_entity.pdbx_description
1 polymer ?
#
loop_
_entity_poly.entity_id
_entity_poly.type
_entity_poly.pdbx_seq_one_letter_code
_entity_poly.pdbx_strand_id
1 'polypeptide(L)'
;MEISIYEPVDLITTLMKTTINGMTDRIRRLRQESFDTQPSLSIERALIETEFYKENEGKYPIPILRALNFLEICKRKTIYIGEDELIVGERGPRPKAVSTFPELTCHSVEDLHVLNTRELQRYTISQEDIDTYEREVIPYWKGRTQRERIFNHVPKEWKEAYEVGMFTEFMEQRAPGHTSLDGKVYQHGMLDLKERIAHELKNLDFMNDPEATDKQEELTAMSISCDAAIIFAERHALSLIHISEPTRLRC
;
A
#
# COMPACT_ATOMS: atom_id res chain seq x y z
N MET A 1 -25.92 -18.44 42.43
CA MET A 1 -24.98 -17.41 41.96
C MET A 1 -25.21 -17.31 40.45
N GLU A 2 -26.20 -16.46 40.10
CA GLU A 2 -26.65 -16.27 38.71
C GLU A 2 -25.62 -15.37 38.00
N ILE A 3 -25.03 -15.88 36.95
CA ILE A 3 -24.18 -15.09 36.03
C ILE A 3 -25.15 -14.36 35.12
N SER A 4 -25.35 -13.07 35.38
CA SER A 4 -26.10 -12.18 34.49
C SER A 4 -25.29 -12.06 33.19
N ILE A 5 -25.79 -12.65 32.12
CA ILE A 5 -25.29 -12.48 30.76
C ILE A 5 -25.73 -11.09 30.30
N TYR A 6 -24.80 -10.13 30.32
CA TYR A 6 -25.04 -8.81 29.72
C TYR A 6 -25.40 -8.99 28.24
N GLU A 7 -26.56 -8.56 27.83
CA GLU A 7 -26.99 -8.56 26.45
C GLU A 7 -26.12 -7.59 25.63
N PRO A 8 -25.45 -8.06 24.55
CA PRO A 8 -24.52 -7.22 23.75
C PRO A 8 -25.19 -6.04 23.04
N VAL A 9 -26.51 -6.06 22.92
CA VAL A 9 -27.31 -5.06 22.18
C VAL A 9 -27.34 -3.69 22.87
N ASP A 10 -27.32 -3.65 24.21
CA ASP A 10 -27.40 -2.38 24.95
C ASP A 10 -26.08 -1.59 24.91
N LEU A 11 -24.94 -2.27 24.87
CA LEU A 11 -23.65 -1.61 24.84
C LEU A 11 -23.41 -0.92 23.47
N ILE A 12 -23.77 -1.59 22.38
CA ILE A 12 -23.66 -1.03 21.01
C ILE A 12 -24.63 0.13 20.83
N THR A 13 -25.85 0.02 21.30
CA THR A 13 -26.87 1.08 21.22
C THR A 13 -26.48 2.28 22.08
N THR A 14 -25.92 2.06 23.27
CA THR A 14 -25.43 3.12 24.16
C THR A 14 -24.20 3.80 23.59
N LEU A 15 -23.22 3.05 23.04
CA LEU A 15 -22.06 3.58 22.33
C LEU A 15 -22.47 4.39 21.10
N MET A 16 -23.42 3.92 20.30
CA MET A 16 -23.93 4.66 19.14
C MET A 16 -24.64 5.95 19.55
N LYS A 17 -25.45 5.95 20.59
CA LYS A 17 -26.15 7.17 21.11
C LYS A 17 -25.13 8.18 21.65
N THR A 18 -24.13 7.74 22.39
CA THR A 18 -23.08 8.61 22.95
C THR A 18 -22.20 9.21 21.84
N THR A 19 -21.89 8.43 20.81
CA THR A 19 -21.07 8.87 19.68
C THR A 19 -21.84 9.89 18.81
N ILE A 20 -23.15 9.74 18.63
CA ILE A 20 -23.94 10.66 17.80
C ILE A 20 -24.10 12.02 18.47
N ASN A 21 -24.25 12.07 19.79
CA ASN A 21 -24.45 13.33 20.55
C ASN A 21 -23.14 14.11 20.80
N GLY A 22 -21.98 13.48 20.64
CA GLY A 22 -20.66 14.10 20.88
C GLY A 22 -19.85 14.38 19.62
N MET A 23 -20.40 14.17 18.41
CA MET A 23 -19.67 14.42 17.16
C MET A 23 -19.49 15.91 16.91
N THR A 24 -18.20 16.32 16.70
CA THR A 24 -17.87 17.66 16.23
C THR A 24 -18.34 17.86 14.78
N ASP A 25 -18.44 19.11 14.34
CA ASP A 25 -18.81 19.41 12.94
C ASP A 25 -17.77 18.87 11.95
N ARG A 26 -16.49 18.88 12.31
CA ARG A 26 -15.42 18.25 11.55
C ARG A 26 -15.68 16.76 11.31
N ILE A 27 -16.00 16.02 12.36
CA ILE A 27 -16.31 14.59 12.27
C ILE A 27 -17.57 14.32 11.44
N ARG A 28 -18.58 15.20 11.53
CA ARG A 28 -19.77 15.08 10.68
C ARG A 28 -19.45 15.26 9.20
N ARG A 29 -18.60 16.26 8.85
CA ARG A 29 -18.15 16.47 7.46
C ARG A 29 -17.36 15.28 6.94
N LEU A 30 -16.35 14.81 7.68
CA LEU A 30 -15.55 13.63 7.29
C LEU A 30 -16.40 12.38 7.09
N ARG A 31 -17.41 12.18 7.98
CA ARG A 31 -18.35 11.08 7.82
C ARG A 31 -19.21 11.23 6.58
N GLN A 32 -19.75 12.43 6.34
CA GLN A 32 -20.57 12.70 5.15
C GLN A 32 -19.77 12.51 3.88
N GLU A 33 -18.56 13.06 3.79
CA GLU A 33 -17.63 12.85 2.69
C GLU A 33 -17.36 11.35 2.46
N SER A 34 -17.20 10.59 3.55
CA SER A 34 -16.99 9.14 3.45
C SER A 34 -18.19 8.40 2.87
N PHE A 35 -19.43 8.87 3.04
CA PHE A 35 -20.60 8.29 2.40
C PHE A 35 -20.79 8.75 0.96
N ASP A 36 -20.51 10.01 0.69
CA ASP A 36 -20.75 10.62 -0.62
C ASP A 36 -19.68 10.25 -1.66
N THR A 37 -18.45 9.95 -1.19
CA THR A 37 -17.34 9.63 -2.08
C THR A 37 -17.41 8.19 -2.56
N GLN A 38 -17.55 8.02 -3.88
CA GLN A 38 -17.49 6.71 -4.54
C GLN A 38 -16.04 6.21 -4.60
N PRO A 39 -15.74 5.00 -4.14
CA PRO A 39 -14.41 4.39 -4.30
C PRO A 39 -13.98 4.30 -5.77
N SER A 40 -12.70 4.51 -6.02
CA SER A 40 -12.14 4.45 -7.37
C SER A 40 -10.83 3.67 -7.40
N LEU A 41 -10.47 3.14 -8.56
CA LEU A 41 -9.13 2.58 -8.80
C LEU A 41 -8.17 3.70 -9.25
N SER A 42 -6.93 3.55 -8.87
CA SER A 42 -5.81 4.36 -9.38
C SER A 42 -4.74 3.45 -9.96
N ILE A 43 -4.38 3.69 -11.19
CA ILE A 43 -3.32 2.96 -11.89
C ILE A 43 -1.94 3.63 -11.72
N GLU A 44 -1.87 4.78 -11.04
CA GLU A 44 -0.65 5.56 -10.90
C GLU A 44 0.53 4.75 -10.36
N ARG A 45 0.32 4.02 -9.24
CA ARG A 45 1.36 3.18 -8.65
C ARG A 45 1.83 2.11 -9.62
N ALA A 46 0.89 1.45 -10.30
CA ALA A 46 1.22 0.40 -11.27
C ALA A 46 2.03 0.92 -12.46
N LEU A 47 1.76 2.13 -12.93
CA LEU A 47 2.53 2.77 -13.99
C LEU A 47 3.96 3.09 -13.54
N ILE A 48 4.12 3.73 -12.36
CA ILE A 48 5.43 4.05 -11.80
C ILE A 48 6.28 2.79 -11.63
N GLU A 49 5.70 1.75 -11.06
CA GLU A 49 6.37 0.48 -10.83
C GLU A 49 6.74 -0.23 -12.13
N THR A 50 5.81 -0.28 -13.08
CA THR A 50 6.05 -0.93 -14.37
C THR A 50 7.18 -0.25 -15.14
N GLU A 51 7.18 1.08 -15.19
CA GLU A 51 8.24 1.88 -15.80
C GLU A 51 9.59 1.59 -15.13
N PHE A 52 9.62 1.66 -13.79
CA PHE A 52 10.84 1.39 -13.02
C PHE A 52 11.42 0.01 -13.29
N TYR A 53 10.59 -1.03 -13.28
CA TYR A 53 11.06 -2.40 -13.55
C TYR A 53 11.50 -2.61 -15.00
N LYS A 54 10.79 -2.03 -15.99
CA LYS A 54 11.23 -2.05 -17.40
C LYS A 54 12.64 -1.50 -17.58
N GLU A 55 13.00 -0.45 -16.83
CA GLU A 55 14.30 0.20 -16.92
C GLU A 55 15.39 -0.50 -16.12
N ASN A 56 15.04 -1.14 -15.00
CA ASN A 56 16.03 -1.56 -14.00
C ASN A 56 16.12 -3.07 -13.78
N GLU A 57 15.29 -3.88 -14.43
CA GLU A 57 15.34 -5.34 -14.32
C GLU A 57 16.75 -5.87 -14.71
N GLY A 58 17.30 -6.71 -13.84
CA GLY A 58 18.63 -7.30 -14.04
C GLY A 58 19.83 -6.40 -13.70
N LYS A 59 19.61 -5.13 -13.31
CA LYS A 59 20.70 -4.22 -12.93
C LYS A 59 21.10 -4.32 -11.45
N TYR A 60 20.22 -4.80 -10.61
CA TYR A 60 20.43 -4.86 -9.16
C TYR A 60 20.01 -6.21 -8.60
N PRO A 61 20.57 -6.65 -7.47
CA PRO A 61 20.02 -7.75 -6.68
C PRO A 61 18.55 -7.50 -6.31
N ILE A 62 17.79 -8.58 -6.17
CA ILE A 62 16.34 -8.50 -5.96
C ILE A 62 15.94 -7.63 -4.73
N PRO A 63 16.59 -7.76 -3.54
CA PRO A 63 16.25 -6.93 -2.40
C PRO A 63 16.44 -5.43 -2.70
N ILE A 64 17.56 -5.08 -3.30
CA ILE A 64 17.88 -3.68 -3.65
C ILE A 64 16.94 -3.16 -4.74
N LEU A 65 16.66 -3.95 -5.78
CA LEU A 65 15.73 -3.58 -6.84
C LEU A 65 14.32 -3.25 -6.29
N ARG A 66 13.83 -4.07 -5.37
CA ARG A 66 12.52 -3.85 -4.71
C ARG A 66 12.53 -2.59 -3.83
N ALA A 67 13.59 -2.35 -3.09
CA ALA A 67 13.74 -1.16 -2.27
C ALA A 67 13.81 0.13 -3.11
N LEU A 68 14.54 0.09 -4.23
CA LEU A 68 14.60 1.21 -5.19
C LEU A 68 13.24 1.47 -5.85
N ASN A 69 12.48 0.43 -6.21
CA ASN A 69 11.11 0.57 -6.69
C ASN A 69 10.22 1.26 -5.65
N PHE A 70 10.29 0.82 -4.39
CA PHE A 70 9.55 1.46 -3.31
C PHE A 70 9.93 2.94 -3.12
N LEU A 71 11.22 3.25 -3.18
CA LEU A 71 11.72 4.62 -3.14
C LEU A 71 11.17 5.46 -4.30
N GLU A 72 11.14 4.91 -5.51
CA GLU A 72 10.62 5.61 -6.69
C GLU A 72 9.11 5.88 -6.59
N ILE A 73 8.34 4.92 -6.09
CA ILE A 73 6.92 5.10 -5.79
C ILE A 73 6.74 6.23 -4.76
N CYS A 74 7.50 6.22 -3.66
CA CYS A 74 7.44 7.25 -2.62
C CYS A 74 7.83 8.64 -3.11
N LYS A 75 8.73 8.74 -4.09
CA LYS A 75 9.13 10.00 -4.74
C LYS A 75 8.05 10.55 -5.69
N ARG A 76 7.41 9.68 -6.45
CA ARG A 76 6.58 10.09 -7.60
C ARG A 76 5.09 10.08 -7.33
N LYS A 77 4.62 9.18 -6.46
CA LYS A 77 3.20 9.05 -6.14
C LYS A 77 2.60 10.41 -5.74
N THR A 78 1.42 10.72 -6.28
CA THR A 78 0.65 11.91 -5.91
C THR A 78 0.32 11.92 -4.42
N ILE A 79 0.55 13.05 -3.77
CA ILE A 79 0.14 13.30 -2.39
C ILE A 79 -1.25 13.93 -2.41
N TYR A 80 -2.19 13.32 -1.71
CA TYR A 80 -3.51 13.86 -1.46
C TYR A 80 -3.73 14.00 0.05
N ILE A 81 -4.24 15.16 0.46
CA ILE A 81 -4.62 15.48 1.84
C ILE A 81 -5.98 16.16 1.79
N GLY A 82 -7.00 15.56 2.40
CA GLY A 82 -8.35 16.10 2.48
C GLY A 82 -8.45 17.26 3.49
N GLU A 83 -9.43 18.14 3.31
CA GLU A 83 -9.57 19.39 4.08
C GLU A 83 -9.71 19.15 5.59
N ASP A 84 -10.43 18.15 5.99
CA ASP A 84 -10.73 17.86 7.41
C ASP A 84 -9.97 16.64 7.96
N GLU A 85 -9.01 16.07 7.24
CA GLU A 85 -8.29 14.88 7.68
C GLU A 85 -7.58 15.07 9.02
N LEU A 86 -7.70 14.05 9.90
CA LEU A 86 -7.02 13.98 11.19
C LEU A 86 -5.68 13.25 11.08
N ILE A 87 -5.63 12.25 10.21
CA ILE A 87 -4.45 11.45 9.94
C ILE A 87 -4.27 11.45 8.43
N VAL A 88 -3.18 12.02 7.96
CA VAL A 88 -2.85 12.09 6.53
C VAL A 88 -2.24 10.77 6.06
N GLY A 89 -2.43 10.41 4.81
CA GLY A 89 -1.83 9.21 4.23
C GLY A 89 -2.76 8.43 3.30
N GLU A 90 -3.60 9.14 2.52
CA GLU A 90 -4.45 8.51 1.51
C GLU A 90 -3.61 7.67 0.54
N ARG A 91 -4.12 6.50 0.17
CA ARG A 91 -3.40 5.53 -0.65
C ARG A 91 -3.28 5.95 -2.11
N GLY A 92 -4.27 6.66 -2.61
CA GLY A 92 -4.37 7.10 -3.99
C GLY A 92 -4.29 8.61 -4.13
N PRO A 93 -4.39 9.14 -5.37
CA PRO A 93 -4.29 10.56 -5.66
C PRO A 93 -5.56 11.36 -5.32
N ARG A 94 -6.58 10.74 -4.76
CA ARG A 94 -7.87 11.34 -4.40
C ARG A 94 -8.57 10.52 -3.32
N PRO A 95 -9.64 11.03 -2.68
CA PRO A 95 -10.36 10.32 -1.62
C PRO A 95 -10.82 8.95 -2.08
N LYS A 96 -10.64 7.94 -1.24
CA LYS A 96 -11.03 6.54 -1.48
C LYS A 96 -10.48 5.94 -2.80
N ALA A 97 -9.41 6.49 -3.34
CA ALA A 97 -8.71 5.86 -4.45
C ALA A 97 -7.85 4.70 -3.96
N VAL A 98 -8.01 3.54 -4.58
CA VAL A 98 -7.26 2.31 -4.26
C VAL A 98 -6.26 2.05 -5.37
N SER A 99 -5.00 1.91 -4.99
CA SER A 99 -3.92 1.56 -5.93
C SER A 99 -4.02 0.11 -6.39
N THR A 100 -3.63 -0.16 -7.62
CA THR A 100 -3.44 -1.51 -8.15
C THR A 100 -2.02 -2.01 -7.88
N PHE A 101 -1.88 -3.32 -7.70
CA PHE A 101 -0.63 -4.02 -7.36
C PHE A 101 -0.36 -5.13 -8.38
N PRO A 102 0.09 -4.78 -9.60
CA PRO A 102 0.22 -5.75 -10.68
C PRO A 102 1.30 -6.81 -10.41
N GLU A 103 2.27 -6.52 -9.55
CA GLU A 103 3.30 -7.46 -9.10
C GLU A 103 2.71 -8.64 -8.30
N LEU A 104 1.58 -8.41 -7.63
CA LEU A 104 0.88 -9.46 -6.90
C LEU A 104 -0.12 -10.17 -7.81
N THR A 105 -1.08 -9.43 -8.35
CA THR A 105 -2.10 -9.90 -9.27
C THR A 105 -2.41 -8.80 -10.28
N CYS A 106 -2.08 -9.04 -11.55
CA CYS A 106 -2.40 -8.09 -12.61
C CYS A 106 -3.86 -8.28 -13.05
N HIS A 107 -4.65 -7.21 -12.97
CA HIS A 107 -6.02 -7.24 -13.47
C HIS A 107 -6.06 -7.40 -14.99
N SER A 108 -7.02 -8.18 -15.48
CA SER A 108 -7.39 -8.15 -16.89
C SER A 108 -8.29 -6.94 -17.20
N VAL A 109 -8.51 -6.64 -18.46
CA VAL A 109 -9.47 -5.60 -18.88
C VAL A 109 -10.89 -5.96 -18.42
N GLU A 110 -11.25 -7.23 -18.47
CA GLU A 110 -12.52 -7.75 -17.99
C GLU A 110 -12.69 -7.53 -16.48
N ASP A 111 -11.64 -7.81 -15.69
CA ASP A 111 -11.67 -7.54 -14.24
C ASP A 111 -11.93 -6.06 -13.94
N LEU A 112 -11.27 -5.15 -14.66
CA LEU A 112 -11.45 -3.71 -14.51
C LEU A 112 -12.88 -3.29 -14.86
N HIS A 113 -13.47 -3.85 -15.91
CA HIS A 113 -14.87 -3.60 -16.27
C HIS A 113 -15.83 -4.14 -15.19
N VAL A 114 -15.61 -5.35 -14.68
CA VAL A 114 -16.42 -5.92 -13.59
C VAL A 114 -16.33 -5.04 -12.34
N LEU A 115 -15.14 -4.62 -11.93
CA LEU A 115 -14.95 -3.72 -10.77
C LEU A 115 -15.68 -2.39 -10.95
N ASN A 116 -15.74 -1.87 -12.19
CA ASN A 116 -16.39 -0.62 -12.52
C ASN A 116 -17.92 -0.70 -12.60
N THR A 117 -18.49 -1.88 -12.84
CA THR A 117 -19.94 -2.05 -13.13
C THR A 117 -20.71 -2.84 -12.08
N ARG A 118 -20.04 -3.64 -11.24
CA ARG A 118 -20.70 -4.49 -10.24
C ARG A 118 -21.51 -3.65 -9.24
N GLU A 119 -22.58 -4.22 -8.71
CA GLU A 119 -23.50 -3.52 -7.80
C GLU A 119 -22.89 -3.26 -6.43
N LEU A 120 -22.18 -4.25 -5.87
CA LEU A 120 -21.58 -4.17 -4.55
C LEU A 120 -20.06 -3.94 -4.63
N GLN A 121 -19.54 -3.11 -3.73
CA GLN A 121 -18.10 -2.78 -3.66
C GLN A 121 -17.55 -2.32 -5.00
N ARG A 122 -18.29 -1.46 -5.68
CA ARG A 122 -17.91 -0.87 -6.95
C ARG A 122 -16.72 0.07 -6.78
N TYR A 123 -15.77 -0.05 -7.71
CA TYR A 123 -14.64 0.87 -7.85
C TYR A 123 -14.67 1.50 -9.23
N THR A 124 -14.87 2.82 -9.29
CA THR A 124 -14.89 3.51 -10.58
C THR A 124 -13.48 3.61 -11.17
N ILE A 125 -13.38 3.45 -12.49
CA ILE A 125 -12.17 3.66 -13.27
C ILE A 125 -12.56 4.27 -14.61
N SER A 126 -11.77 5.21 -15.14
CA SER A 126 -12.03 5.82 -16.45
C SER A 126 -11.66 4.86 -17.58
N GLN A 127 -12.27 5.03 -18.76
CA GLN A 127 -11.88 4.25 -19.93
C GLN A 127 -10.43 4.53 -20.34
N GLU A 128 -9.98 5.78 -20.21
CA GLU A 128 -8.60 6.17 -20.48
C GLU A 128 -7.59 5.43 -19.59
N ASP A 129 -7.92 5.27 -18.28
CA ASP A 129 -7.10 4.49 -17.36
C ASP A 129 -7.09 3.00 -17.72
N ILE A 130 -8.23 2.44 -18.15
CA ILE A 130 -8.32 1.05 -18.62
C ILE A 130 -7.44 0.85 -19.84
N ASP A 131 -7.57 1.69 -20.85
CA ASP A 131 -6.78 1.62 -22.09
C ASP A 131 -5.28 1.78 -21.82
N THR A 132 -4.94 2.65 -20.88
CA THR A 132 -3.55 2.87 -20.47
C THR A 132 -3.00 1.67 -19.71
N TYR A 133 -3.78 1.08 -18.80
CA TYR A 133 -3.39 -0.11 -18.06
C TYR A 133 -3.20 -1.31 -19.00
N GLU A 134 -4.09 -1.49 -19.97
CA GLU A 134 -3.97 -2.53 -20.99
C GLU A 134 -2.70 -2.39 -21.83
N ARG A 135 -2.37 -1.16 -22.22
CA ARG A 135 -1.21 -0.90 -23.09
C ARG A 135 0.12 -0.96 -22.35
N GLU A 136 0.18 -0.41 -21.12
CA GLU A 136 1.46 -0.20 -20.43
C GLU A 136 1.76 -1.24 -19.35
N VAL A 137 0.73 -1.73 -18.63
CA VAL A 137 0.91 -2.56 -17.44
C VAL A 137 0.77 -4.04 -17.76
N ILE A 138 -0.34 -4.45 -18.36
CA ILE A 138 -0.63 -5.87 -18.63
C ILE A 138 0.48 -6.56 -19.41
N PRO A 139 1.03 -6.01 -20.50
CA PRO A 139 2.04 -6.70 -21.31
C PRO A 139 3.33 -7.00 -20.55
N TYR A 140 3.71 -6.12 -19.63
CA TYR A 140 4.92 -6.34 -18.82
C TYR A 140 4.70 -7.39 -17.74
N TRP A 141 3.56 -7.34 -17.02
CA TRP A 141 3.31 -8.20 -15.86
C TRP A 141 2.80 -9.60 -16.22
N LYS A 142 2.35 -9.83 -17.44
CA LYS A 142 1.90 -11.15 -17.90
C LYS A 142 3.02 -12.19 -17.74
N GLY A 143 2.74 -13.24 -16.98
CA GLY A 143 3.70 -14.31 -16.65
C GLY A 143 4.68 -13.96 -15.53
N ARG A 144 4.60 -12.76 -14.94
CA ARG A 144 5.56 -12.25 -13.94
C ARG A 144 4.96 -12.05 -12.55
N THR A 145 3.64 -12.10 -12.43
CA THR A 145 2.94 -11.85 -11.17
C THR A 145 3.24 -12.93 -10.13
N GLN A 146 3.16 -12.56 -8.85
CA GLN A 146 3.28 -13.51 -7.73
C GLN A 146 2.24 -14.64 -7.86
N ARG A 147 1.00 -14.29 -8.24
CA ARG A 147 -0.07 -15.27 -8.45
C ARG A 147 0.30 -16.30 -9.52
N GLU A 148 0.72 -15.85 -10.70
CA GLU A 148 1.09 -16.76 -11.80
C GLU A 148 2.27 -17.67 -11.41
N ARG A 149 3.25 -17.13 -10.67
CA ARG A 149 4.38 -17.91 -10.15
C ARG A 149 3.91 -19.01 -9.20
N ILE A 150 3.01 -18.69 -8.26
CA ILE A 150 2.42 -19.68 -7.33
C ILE A 150 1.66 -20.75 -8.14
N PHE A 151 0.79 -20.33 -9.07
CA PHE A 151 0.02 -21.26 -9.90
C PHE A 151 0.90 -22.17 -10.76
N ASN A 152 2.06 -21.71 -11.19
CA ASN A 152 3.00 -22.56 -11.94
C ASN A 152 3.67 -23.64 -11.09
N HIS A 153 3.69 -23.49 -9.76
CA HIS A 153 4.37 -24.41 -8.84
C HIS A 153 3.41 -25.31 -8.04
N VAL A 154 2.13 -24.94 -7.90
CA VAL A 154 1.17 -25.77 -7.16
C VAL A 154 0.71 -26.97 -8.00
N PRO A 155 0.38 -28.12 -7.36
CA PRO A 155 -0.11 -29.30 -8.04
C PRO A 155 -1.47 -29.07 -8.69
N LYS A 156 -1.82 -29.95 -9.62
CA LYS A 156 -3.06 -29.86 -10.42
C LYS A 156 -4.31 -29.90 -9.53
N GLU A 157 -4.31 -30.77 -8.53
CA GLU A 157 -5.41 -30.93 -7.59
C GLU A 157 -5.72 -29.65 -6.82
N TRP A 158 -4.68 -28.87 -6.52
CA TRP A 158 -4.83 -27.58 -5.86
C TRP A 158 -5.50 -26.55 -6.80
N LYS A 159 -5.11 -26.53 -8.06
CA LYS A 159 -5.73 -25.66 -9.09
C LYS A 159 -7.20 -26.03 -9.30
N GLU A 160 -7.51 -27.31 -9.43
CA GLU A 160 -8.87 -27.81 -9.59
C GLU A 160 -9.76 -27.46 -8.39
N ALA A 161 -9.23 -27.58 -7.16
CA ALA A 161 -9.94 -27.19 -5.94
C ALA A 161 -10.21 -25.68 -5.89
N TYR A 162 -9.27 -24.86 -6.38
CA TYR A 162 -9.45 -23.42 -6.51
C TYR A 162 -10.54 -23.08 -7.55
N GLU A 163 -10.50 -23.69 -8.72
CA GLU A 163 -11.45 -23.44 -9.81
C GLU A 163 -12.91 -23.75 -9.41
N VAL A 164 -13.12 -24.77 -8.57
CA VAL A 164 -14.46 -25.11 -8.05
C VAL A 164 -14.83 -24.33 -6.77
N GLY A 165 -13.99 -23.38 -6.34
CA GLY A 165 -14.29 -22.49 -5.23
C GLY A 165 -14.17 -23.13 -3.84
N MET A 166 -13.42 -24.22 -3.67
CA MET A 166 -13.16 -24.79 -2.33
C MET A 166 -12.41 -23.80 -1.43
N PHE A 167 -11.64 -22.89 -2.03
CA PHE A 167 -11.05 -21.74 -1.39
C PHE A 167 -10.86 -20.62 -2.43
N THR A 168 -10.82 -19.37 -1.97
CA THR A 168 -10.83 -18.19 -2.84
C THR A 168 -9.68 -17.22 -2.58
N GLU A 169 -8.83 -17.54 -1.62
CA GLU A 169 -7.74 -16.66 -1.22
C GLU A 169 -6.39 -17.23 -1.57
N PHE A 170 -5.52 -16.36 -2.06
CA PHE A 170 -4.14 -16.63 -2.36
C PHE A 170 -3.20 -16.01 -1.33
N MET A 171 -2.07 -16.66 -1.15
CA MET A 171 -1.02 -16.16 -0.26
C MET A 171 -0.47 -14.81 -0.72
N GLU A 172 -0.51 -14.51 -2.01
CA GLU A 172 -0.08 -13.24 -2.57
C GLU A 172 -0.94 -12.05 -2.15
N GLN A 173 -2.20 -12.28 -1.78
CA GLN A 173 -3.12 -11.24 -1.33
C GLN A 173 -3.07 -10.99 0.18
N ARG A 174 -2.37 -11.85 0.90
CA ARG A 174 -2.24 -11.73 2.35
C ARG A 174 -0.99 -10.97 2.72
N ALA A 175 -1.07 -9.66 2.63
CA ALA A 175 -0.14 -8.86 3.41
C ALA A 175 -0.40 -9.12 4.89
N PRO A 176 0.63 -9.29 5.73
CA PRO A 176 0.47 -9.31 7.17
C PRO A 176 -0.28 -8.04 7.58
N GLY A 177 -1.41 -8.16 8.26
CA GLY A 177 -2.19 -7.03 8.77
C GLY A 177 -1.51 -6.31 9.94
N HIS A 178 -0.18 -6.40 10.04
CA HIS A 178 0.62 -5.84 11.11
C HIS A 178 1.38 -4.61 10.64
N THR A 179 1.55 -3.65 11.54
CA THR A 179 2.50 -2.55 11.33
C THR A 179 3.91 -3.12 11.35
N SER A 180 4.72 -2.80 10.34
CA SER A 180 6.07 -3.39 10.16
C SER A 180 7.02 -3.14 11.32
N LEU A 181 6.85 -2.05 12.06
CA LEU A 181 7.72 -1.63 13.15
C LEU A 181 7.08 -1.76 14.53
N ASP A 182 5.76 -2.03 14.59
CA ASP A 182 4.99 -2.13 15.82
C ASP A 182 5.28 -0.97 16.80
N GLY A 183 5.41 -1.24 18.10
CA GLY A 183 5.75 -0.25 19.10
C GLY A 183 7.13 0.41 18.93
N LYS A 184 8.02 -0.17 18.13
CA LYS A 184 9.35 0.38 17.86
C LYS A 184 9.32 1.75 17.16
N VAL A 185 8.35 1.99 16.30
CA VAL A 185 8.21 3.27 15.57
C VAL A 185 8.04 4.48 16.51
N TYR A 186 7.51 4.26 17.72
CA TYR A 186 7.36 5.31 18.73
C TYR A 186 8.63 5.56 19.55
N GLN A 187 9.59 4.65 19.49
CA GLN A 187 10.84 4.72 20.23
C GLN A 187 12.03 5.10 19.36
N HIS A 188 12.01 4.68 18.11
CA HIS A 188 13.10 4.83 17.15
C HIS A 188 12.56 5.34 15.81
N GLY A 189 13.15 6.42 15.31
CA GLY A 189 12.84 6.95 13.99
C GLY A 189 13.58 6.23 12.86
N MET A 190 13.28 6.60 11.62
CA MET A 190 13.95 6.02 10.45
C MET A 190 15.46 6.32 10.44
N LEU A 191 15.90 7.45 11.00
CA LEU A 191 17.32 7.79 11.12
C LEU A 191 18.05 6.86 12.10
N ASP A 192 17.44 6.54 13.24
CA ASP A 192 18.01 5.59 14.19
C ASP A 192 18.16 4.20 13.58
N LEU A 193 17.17 3.78 12.76
CA LEU A 193 17.26 2.52 12.02
C LEU A 193 18.42 2.55 11.02
N LYS A 194 18.62 3.66 10.30
CA LYS A 194 19.74 3.82 9.37
C LYS A 194 21.10 3.77 10.07
N GLU A 195 21.24 4.39 11.25
CA GLU A 195 22.47 4.28 12.05
C GLU A 195 22.78 2.84 12.44
N ARG A 196 21.78 2.09 12.90
CA ARG A 196 21.92 0.66 13.21
C ARG A 196 22.31 -0.16 11.99
N ILE A 197 21.64 0.07 10.84
CA ILE A 197 21.97 -0.59 9.58
C ILE A 197 23.42 -0.27 9.17
N ALA A 198 23.84 0.97 9.26
CA ALA A 198 25.22 1.38 8.95
C ALA A 198 26.24 0.72 9.87
N HIS A 199 25.90 0.52 11.15
CA HIS A 199 26.73 -0.22 12.10
C HIS A 199 26.86 -1.69 11.70
N GLU A 200 25.73 -2.38 11.40
CA GLU A 200 25.74 -3.78 10.99
C GLU A 200 26.51 -3.99 9.68
N LEU A 201 26.34 -3.10 8.69
CA LEU A 201 27.09 -3.15 7.43
C LEU A 201 28.62 -3.10 7.63
N LYS A 202 29.10 -2.30 8.62
CA LYS A 202 30.54 -2.23 8.94
C LYS A 202 31.08 -3.47 9.62
N ASN A 203 30.20 -4.23 10.29
CA ASN A 203 30.57 -5.41 11.07
C ASN A 203 30.37 -6.73 10.32
N LEU A 204 30.03 -6.68 9.02
CA LEU A 204 29.93 -7.90 8.19
C LEU A 204 31.27 -8.58 8.06
N ASP A 205 31.31 -9.88 8.35
CA ASP A 205 32.51 -10.72 8.21
C ASP A 205 32.48 -11.50 6.90
N PHE A 206 32.96 -10.90 5.84
CA PHE A 206 33.01 -11.54 4.50
C PHE A 206 33.99 -12.74 4.42
N MET A 207 34.84 -12.91 5.43
CA MET A 207 35.81 -14.02 5.41
C MET A 207 35.26 -15.30 6.06
N ASN A 208 34.41 -15.16 7.07
CA ASN A 208 33.93 -16.31 7.86
C ASN A 208 32.41 -16.51 7.78
N ASP A 209 31.66 -15.52 7.29
CA ASP A 209 30.19 -15.63 7.14
C ASP A 209 29.82 -15.85 5.67
N PRO A 210 29.39 -17.06 5.26
CA PRO A 210 29.00 -17.36 3.91
C PRO A 210 27.78 -16.57 3.42
N GLU A 211 26.99 -16.00 4.33
CA GLU A 211 25.81 -15.19 4.03
C GLU A 211 26.10 -13.67 4.04
N ALA A 212 27.36 -13.26 4.22
CA ALA A 212 27.71 -11.84 4.37
C ALA A 212 27.26 -10.98 3.18
N THR A 213 27.34 -11.52 1.95
CA THR A 213 26.89 -10.82 0.74
C THR A 213 25.37 -10.64 0.74
N ASP A 214 24.60 -11.67 1.05
CA ASP A 214 23.15 -11.61 1.13
C ASP A 214 22.70 -10.62 2.24
N LYS A 215 23.36 -10.67 3.39
CA LYS A 215 23.14 -9.71 4.50
C LYS A 215 23.46 -8.28 4.09
N GLN A 216 24.53 -8.06 3.30
CA GLN A 216 24.84 -6.74 2.76
C GLN A 216 23.76 -6.21 1.84
N GLU A 217 23.24 -7.05 0.94
CA GLU A 217 22.17 -6.68 0.02
C GLU A 217 20.88 -6.33 0.77
N GLU A 218 20.48 -7.15 1.75
CA GLU A 218 19.29 -6.91 2.58
C GLU A 218 19.43 -5.64 3.43
N LEU A 219 20.56 -5.44 4.11
CA LEU A 219 20.81 -4.24 4.90
C LEU A 219 20.82 -2.97 4.03
N THR A 220 21.39 -3.05 2.82
CA THR A 220 21.36 -1.95 1.85
C THR A 220 19.93 -1.65 1.43
N ALA A 221 19.12 -2.66 1.12
CA ALA A 221 17.72 -2.52 0.77
C ALA A 221 16.89 -1.91 1.92
N MET A 222 17.16 -2.34 3.16
CA MET A 222 16.52 -1.75 4.35
C MET A 222 16.86 -0.25 4.50
N SER A 223 18.11 0.14 4.27
CA SER A 223 18.51 1.56 4.32
C SER A 223 17.79 2.39 3.26
N ILE A 224 17.69 1.89 2.02
CA ILE A 224 16.93 2.55 0.94
C ILE A 224 15.45 2.66 1.30
N SER A 225 14.88 1.64 1.93
CA SER A 225 13.48 1.66 2.37
C SER A 225 13.22 2.71 3.47
N CYS A 226 14.19 2.94 4.36
CA CYS A 226 14.13 4.04 5.33
C CYS A 226 14.13 5.40 4.61
N ASP A 227 14.98 5.59 3.59
CA ASP A 227 14.99 6.81 2.78
C ASP A 227 13.65 7.03 2.06
N ALA A 228 13.03 5.97 1.54
CA ALA A 228 11.72 6.04 0.93
C ALA A 228 10.65 6.55 1.91
N ALA A 229 10.64 6.03 3.13
CA ALA A 229 9.70 6.46 4.18
C ALA A 229 9.94 7.92 4.59
N ILE A 230 11.20 8.34 4.74
CA ILE A 230 11.58 9.74 5.07
C ILE A 230 11.10 10.68 3.97
N ILE A 231 11.42 10.40 2.70
CA ILE A 231 11.01 11.24 1.57
C ILE A 231 9.50 11.34 1.47
N PHE A 232 8.78 10.25 1.69
CA PHE A 232 7.33 10.26 1.67
C PHE A 232 6.74 11.13 2.78
N ALA A 233 7.28 11.05 4.00
CA ALA A 233 6.87 11.90 5.13
C ALA A 233 7.20 13.38 4.88
N GLU A 234 8.38 13.69 4.35
CA GLU A 234 8.78 15.07 4.01
C GLU A 234 7.87 15.67 2.94
N ARG A 235 7.50 14.92 1.91
CA ARG A 235 6.57 15.37 0.87
C ARG A 235 5.18 15.69 1.45
N HIS A 236 4.68 14.88 2.39
CA HIS A 236 3.43 15.18 3.11
C HIS A 236 3.55 16.44 3.96
N ALA A 237 4.65 16.60 4.69
CA ALA A 237 4.91 17.80 5.50
C ALA A 237 4.93 19.07 4.64
N LEU A 238 5.62 19.05 3.48
CA LEU A 238 5.64 20.16 2.53
C LEU A 238 4.24 20.47 1.98
N SER A 239 3.45 19.46 1.64
CA SER A 239 2.07 19.64 1.18
C SER A 239 1.19 20.30 2.24
N LEU A 240 1.33 19.90 3.51
CA LEU A 240 0.61 20.52 4.64
C LEU A 240 1.00 21.99 4.86
N ILE A 241 2.28 22.35 4.69
CA ILE A 241 2.73 23.75 4.76
C ILE A 241 2.06 24.60 3.69
N HIS A 242 1.96 24.09 2.46
CA HIS A 242 1.28 24.79 1.36
C HIS A 242 -0.22 24.96 1.60
N ILE A 243 -0.87 24.02 2.26
CA ILE A 243 -2.28 24.12 2.63
C ILE A 243 -2.50 25.13 3.74
N SER A 244 -1.63 25.15 4.77
CA SER A 244 -1.77 26.01 5.95
C SER A 244 -1.30 27.45 5.73
N GLU A 245 -0.40 27.71 4.77
CA GLU A 245 0.17 29.04 4.48
C GLU A 245 0.09 29.41 2.97
N PRO A 246 -1.10 29.44 2.34
CA PRO A 246 -1.22 29.64 0.89
C PRO A 246 -0.76 31.05 0.43
N THR A 247 -0.54 31.98 1.35
CA THR A 247 -0.18 33.37 1.06
C THR A 247 1.32 33.66 1.09
N ARG A 248 2.17 32.81 1.69
CA ARG A 248 3.63 33.06 1.78
C ARG A 248 4.42 32.78 0.51
N LEU A 249 3.84 32.07 -0.46
CA LEU A 249 4.52 31.69 -1.71
C LEU A 249 4.05 32.51 -2.95
N ARG A 250 3.36 33.61 -2.75
CA ARG A 250 2.98 34.56 -3.81
C ARG A 250 3.83 35.87 -3.80
N CYS A 251 5.08 35.76 -3.41
CA CYS A 251 6.05 36.85 -3.56
C CYS A 251 7.16 36.43 -4.51
#